data_899cf28a91acaf0befbb5cc063477a30
#
_entry.id   899cf28a91acaf0befbb5cc063477a30
#
_cell.length_a   1.000
_cell.length_b   1.000
_cell.length_c   1.000
_cell.angle_alpha   90.00
_cell.angle_beta   90.00
_cell.angle_gamma   90.00
#
_symmetry.space_group_name_H-M   'P 1'
#
loop_
_entity.id
_entity.type
_entity.pdbx_description
1 polymer ?
#
loop_
_entity_poly.entity_id
_entity_poly.type
_entity_poly.pdbx_seq_one_letter_code
_entity_poly.pdbx_strand_id
1 'polypeptide(L)'
;MSLEFNKIRIPCNENFIQTYSLHEHSNKQFYFSHANGFNGLTYQSLLRNVSKEFKVTTYDMRGHGDTTLKADPTKLKSWYCFRDDLIFLIENLNSPAILSGHSLGGTASWLVALSRPDLVEKLVLVDPVILPLRYIFGYYLFNLFNIAHLISPLAKNALIRRNGWKTKEEAYDYFAGKKLFSKVSKEALSDYVNHGLKHNKSNNLTL
;
A
#
# COMPACT_ATOMS: atom_id res chain seq x y z
N MET A 1 -3.21 14.62 23.79
CA MET A 1 -2.93 15.05 22.40
C MET A 1 -2.93 13.81 21.52
N SER A 2 -3.72 13.78 20.46
CA SER A 2 -3.64 12.67 19.50
C SER A 2 -2.35 12.86 18.69
N LEU A 3 -1.47 11.88 18.72
CA LEU A 3 -0.26 11.86 17.90
C LEU A 3 -0.67 11.84 16.42
N GLU A 4 -0.16 12.79 15.66
CA GLU A 4 -0.38 12.88 14.22
C GLU A 4 0.82 12.30 13.45
N PHE A 5 0.55 11.69 12.31
CA PHE A 5 1.60 11.19 11.41
C PHE A 5 2.33 12.36 10.74
N ASN A 6 3.65 12.39 10.92
CA ASN A 6 4.52 13.32 10.21
C ASN A 6 4.63 12.91 8.74
N LYS A 7 4.30 13.83 7.83
CA LYS A 7 4.39 13.61 6.38
C LYS A 7 5.77 14.01 5.89
N ILE A 8 6.46 13.08 5.23
CA ILE A 8 7.79 13.29 4.68
C ILE A 8 7.79 12.82 3.20
N ARG A 9 8.32 13.63 2.31
CA ARG A 9 8.55 13.26 0.91
C ARG A 9 9.97 12.78 0.75
N ILE A 10 10.16 11.54 0.35
CA ILE A 10 11.49 10.99 0.06
C ILE A 10 11.75 11.15 -1.45
N PRO A 11 12.68 12.01 -1.85
CA PRO A 11 12.99 12.23 -3.26
C PRO A 11 13.49 10.94 -3.94
N CYS A 12 12.99 10.67 -5.13
CA CYS A 12 13.39 9.55 -5.97
C CYS A 12 13.46 10.03 -7.42
N ASN A 13 14.65 10.49 -7.87
CA ASN A 13 14.86 11.20 -9.12
C ASN A 13 13.94 12.44 -9.24
N GLU A 14 13.18 12.56 -10.33
CA GLU A 14 12.19 13.64 -10.55
C GLU A 14 10.87 13.43 -9.78
N ASN A 15 10.76 12.32 -9.05
CA ASN A 15 9.58 11.93 -8.29
C ASN A 15 9.85 11.92 -6.79
N PHE A 16 8.83 11.57 -6.01
CA PHE A 16 8.99 11.30 -4.59
C PHE A 16 8.07 10.16 -4.14
N ILE A 17 8.45 9.52 -3.04
CA ILE A 17 7.59 8.61 -2.29
C ILE A 17 7.07 9.36 -1.06
N GLN A 18 5.75 9.41 -0.91
CA GLN A 18 5.14 9.98 0.28
C GLN A 18 5.19 8.98 1.42
N THR A 19 5.84 9.36 2.51
CA THR A 19 5.92 8.58 3.75
C THR A 19 5.19 9.28 4.89
N TYR A 20 4.81 8.51 5.88
CA TYR A 20 4.14 8.95 7.10
C TYR A 20 4.81 8.25 8.28
N SER A 21 5.33 9.01 9.22
CA SER A 21 6.03 8.47 10.38
C SER A 21 5.35 8.87 11.67
N LEU A 22 5.24 7.92 12.57
CA LEU A 22 4.70 8.11 13.91
C LEU A 22 5.58 7.37 14.93
N HIS A 23 5.98 8.06 16.01
CA HIS A 23 6.70 7.45 17.11
C HIS A 23 6.43 8.24 18.39
N GLU A 24 6.36 7.52 19.50
CA GLU A 24 6.29 8.13 20.85
C GLU A 24 7.69 8.13 21.47
N HIS A 25 8.27 6.97 21.67
CA HIS A 25 9.53 6.84 22.44
C HIS A 25 10.50 5.79 21.91
N SER A 26 10.14 5.04 20.87
CA SER A 26 10.94 3.91 20.39
C SER A 26 11.81 4.28 19.19
N ASN A 27 13.03 3.72 19.16
CA ASN A 27 13.93 3.81 17.99
C ASN A 27 13.84 2.55 17.09
N LYS A 28 13.11 1.49 17.50
CA LYS A 28 12.95 0.30 16.70
C LYS A 28 12.05 0.57 15.50
N GLN A 29 12.58 0.39 14.32
CA GLN A 29 11.90 0.72 13.07
C GLN A 29 10.87 -0.36 12.70
N PHE A 30 9.66 0.06 12.37
CA PHE A 30 8.59 -0.78 11.86
C PHE A 30 8.02 -0.16 10.59
N TYR A 31 8.20 -0.83 9.46
CA TYR A 31 7.67 -0.39 8.16
C TYR A 31 6.42 -1.18 7.81
N PHE A 32 5.38 -0.46 7.41
CA PHE A 32 4.12 -1.05 6.97
C PHE A 32 3.80 -0.67 5.54
N SER A 33 3.65 -1.69 4.68
CA SER A 33 3.25 -1.56 3.28
C SER A 33 1.77 -1.90 3.11
N HIS A 34 1.01 -0.97 2.51
CA HIS A 34 -0.45 -1.12 2.35
C HIS A 34 -0.86 -2.10 1.24
N ALA A 35 -2.13 -2.50 1.22
CA ALA A 35 -2.71 -3.31 0.14
C ALA A 35 -2.95 -2.50 -1.13
N ASN A 36 -3.07 -3.18 -2.28
CA ASN A 36 -3.45 -2.56 -3.54
C ASN A 36 -4.83 -1.87 -3.43
N GLY A 37 -4.94 -0.65 -3.92
CA GLY A 37 -6.15 0.18 -3.84
C GLY A 37 -6.38 0.83 -2.47
N PHE A 38 -5.36 0.84 -1.60
CA PHE A 38 -5.30 1.54 -0.32
C PHE A 38 -4.18 2.58 -0.36
N ASN A 39 -3.89 3.21 0.78
CA ASN A 39 -2.73 4.06 0.99
C ASN A 39 -2.18 3.90 2.42
N GLY A 40 -1.06 4.54 2.72
CA GLY A 40 -0.41 4.39 4.02
C GLY A 40 -1.30 4.76 5.20
N LEU A 41 -2.05 5.86 5.10
CA LEU A 41 -2.90 6.36 6.18
C LEU A 41 -4.21 5.60 6.35
N THR A 42 -4.61 4.76 5.40
CA THR A 42 -5.78 3.87 5.57
C THR A 42 -5.65 2.94 6.78
N TYR A 43 -4.42 2.68 7.23
CA TYR A 43 -4.14 1.81 8.36
C TYR A 43 -3.78 2.58 9.64
N GLN A 44 -4.02 3.89 9.69
CA GLN A 44 -3.54 4.71 10.81
C GLN A 44 -4.07 4.28 12.18
N SER A 45 -5.33 3.87 12.30
CA SER A 45 -5.90 3.39 13.56
C SER A 45 -5.20 2.13 14.08
N LEU A 46 -4.84 1.20 13.19
CA LEU A 46 -4.00 0.05 13.51
C LEU A 46 -2.58 0.49 13.90
N LEU A 47 -1.96 1.32 13.09
CA LEU A 47 -0.56 1.71 13.24
C LEU A 47 -0.30 2.59 14.46
N ARG A 48 -1.29 3.35 14.95
CA ARG A 48 -1.21 4.06 16.22
C ARG A 48 -1.02 3.13 17.43
N ASN A 49 -1.59 1.93 17.38
CA ASN A 49 -1.33 0.95 18.45
C ASN A 49 0.08 0.37 18.36
N VAL A 50 0.60 0.17 17.16
CA VAL A 50 1.98 -0.30 16.94
C VAL A 50 3.01 0.76 17.32
N SER A 51 2.70 2.05 17.15
CA SER A 51 3.62 3.15 17.46
C SER A 51 3.94 3.33 18.94
N LYS A 52 3.17 2.72 19.83
CA LYS A 52 3.47 2.69 21.27
C LYS A 52 4.79 1.94 21.57
N GLU A 53 5.14 0.96 20.74
CA GLU A 53 6.31 0.10 20.92
C GLU A 53 7.39 0.31 19.84
N PHE A 54 7.02 0.89 18.69
CA PHE A 54 7.89 1.02 17.53
C PHE A 54 7.84 2.42 16.92
N LYS A 55 8.93 2.81 16.26
CA LYS A 55 8.90 3.92 15.32
C LYS A 55 8.29 3.43 14.02
N VAL A 56 7.01 3.75 13.82
CA VAL A 56 6.23 3.30 12.66
C VAL A 56 6.47 4.21 11.48
N THR A 57 6.78 3.62 10.34
CA THR A 57 6.75 4.29 9.04
C THR A 57 5.83 3.53 8.11
N THR A 58 4.87 4.23 7.51
CA THR A 58 4.09 3.74 6.38
C THR A 58 4.26 4.70 5.20
N TYR A 59 3.89 4.28 4.01
CA TYR A 59 4.10 5.08 2.81
C TYR A 59 3.03 4.76 1.76
N ASP A 60 2.87 5.66 0.82
CA ASP A 60 2.05 5.39 -0.34
C ASP A 60 2.89 4.70 -1.41
N MET A 61 2.54 3.47 -1.74
CA MET A 61 3.22 2.69 -2.78
C MET A 61 3.04 3.37 -4.14
N ARG A 62 3.95 3.11 -5.10
CA ARG A 62 3.81 3.65 -6.47
C ARG A 62 2.40 3.47 -7.03
N GLY A 63 1.89 4.49 -7.69
CA GLY A 63 0.53 4.51 -8.26
C GLY A 63 -0.58 4.70 -7.24
N HIS A 64 -0.26 4.98 -5.96
CA HIS A 64 -1.24 5.18 -4.89
C HIS A 64 -0.97 6.48 -4.14
N GLY A 65 -2.00 6.96 -3.46
CA GLY A 65 -1.93 8.07 -2.53
C GLY A 65 -1.29 9.33 -3.12
N ASP A 66 -0.34 9.93 -2.38
CA ASP A 66 0.37 11.15 -2.76
C ASP A 66 1.74 10.88 -3.39
N THR A 67 2.15 9.61 -3.52
CA THR A 67 3.39 9.24 -4.23
C THR A 67 3.28 9.55 -5.72
N THR A 68 4.34 10.18 -6.29
CA THR A 68 4.36 10.56 -7.71
C THR A 68 4.90 9.47 -8.63
N LEU A 69 5.51 8.41 -8.08
CA LEU A 69 5.94 7.25 -8.86
C LEU A 69 4.74 6.57 -9.50
N LYS A 70 4.75 6.44 -10.81
CA LYS A 70 3.65 5.85 -11.56
C LYS A 70 3.72 4.32 -11.55
N ALA A 71 2.56 3.68 -11.43
CA ALA A 71 2.36 2.26 -11.67
C ALA A 71 1.69 2.09 -13.04
N ASP A 72 2.47 2.09 -14.12
CA ASP A 72 1.96 1.91 -15.48
C ASP A 72 1.66 0.43 -15.72
N PRO A 73 0.39 0.01 -15.89
CA PRO A 73 0.02 -1.39 -16.07
C PRO A 73 0.69 -2.05 -17.28
N THR A 74 1.04 -1.27 -18.30
CA THR A 74 1.68 -1.78 -19.52
C THR A 74 3.17 -2.08 -19.31
N LYS A 75 3.79 -1.46 -18.29
CA LYS A 75 5.20 -1.61 -17.93
C LYS A 75 5.43 -2.48 -16.70
N LEU A 76 4.40 -2.71 -15.89
CA LEU A 76 4.46 -3.53 -14.69
C LEU A 76 4.48 -5.02 -15.04
N LYS A 77 5.67 -5.53 -15.38
CA LYS A 77 5.87 -6.97 -15.69
C LYS A 77 6.02 -7.85 -14.45
N SER A 78 6.31 -7.25 -13.29
CA SER A 78 6.47 -7.96 -12.01
C SER A 78 6.25 -7.02 -10.83
N TRP A 79 6.10 -7.59 -9.63
CA TRP A 79 6.00 -6.83 -8.39
C TRP A 79 7.36 -6.43 -7.79
N TYR A 80 8.45 -6.72 -8.47
CA TYR A 80 9.79 -6.33 -8.02
C TYR A 80 9.96 -4.82 -7.88
N CYS A 81 9.24 -4.01 -8.67
CA CYS A 81 9.28 -2.57 -8.52
C CYS A 81 8.78 -2.08 -7.14
N PHE A 82 7.80 -2.76 -6.53
CA PHE A 82 7.33 -2.45 -5.17
C PHE A 82 8.35 -2.87 -4.11
N ARG A 83 9.06 -3.99 -4.33
CA ARG A 83 10.22 -4.40 -3.53
C ARG A 83 11.32 -3.35 -3.59
N ASP A 84 11.69 -2.90 -4.80
CA ASP A 84 12.78 -1.97 -5.02
C ASP A 84 12.50 -0.60 -4.39
N ASP A 85 11.25 -0.13 -4.46
CA ASP A 85 10.81 1.08 -3.74
C ASP A 85 10.95 0.94 -2.23
N LEU A 86 10.59 -0.21 -1.67
CA LEU A 86 10.71 -0.45 -0.23
C LEU A 86 12.17 -0.56 0.20
N ILE A 87 13.03 -1.23 -0.58
CA ILE A 87 14.48 -1.26 -0.36
C ILE A 87 15.02 0.17 -0.33
N PHE A 88 14.70 0.97 -1.35
CA PHE A 88 15.12 2.38 -1.43
C PHE A 88 14.70 3.18 -0.19
N LEU A 89 13.47 3.00 0.30
CA LEU A 89 13.00 3.68 1.50
C LEU A 89 13.80 3.27 2.75
N ILE A 90 14.06 1.97 2.93
CA ILE A 90 14.77 1.48 4.12
C ILE A 90 16.22 1.97 4.10
N GLU A 91 16.90 1.91 2.96
CA GLU A 91 18.27 2.39 2.81
C GLU A 91 18.40 3.89 3.08
N ASN A 92 17.43 4.70 2.61
CA ASN A 92 17.42 6.15 2.85
C ASN A 92 17.11 6.55 4.30
N LEU A 93 16.50 5.65 5.09
CA LEU A 93 16.14 5.92 6.48
C LEU A 93 17.07 5.22 7.49
N ASN A 94 18.18 4.65 7.01
CA ASN A 94 19.33 4.13 7.78
C ASN A 94 19.01 3.05 8.80
N SER A 95 18.24 2.00 8.47
CA SER A 95 18.18 0.90 9.43
C SER A 95 17.60 -0.41 8.90
N PRO A 96 18.11 -1.55 9.38
CA PRO A 96 17.35 -2.78 9.41
C PRO A 96 16.04 -2.55 10.17
N ALA A 97 14.95 -3.10 9.69
CA ALA A 97 13.62 -2.83 10.22
C ALA A 97 12.78 -4.10 10.37
N ILE A 98 11.78 -4.04 11.21
CA ILE A 98 10.65 -4.96 11.14
C ILE A 98 9.81 -4.58 9.93
N LEU A 99 9.71 -5.46 8.95
CA LEU A 99 8.87 -5.23 7.78
C LEU A 99 7.52 -5.88 7.97
N SER A 100 6.48 -5.14 7.66
CA SER A 100 5.10 -5.65 7.68
C SER A 100 4.34 -5.14 6.47
N GLY A 101 3.26 -5.84 6.12
CA GLY A 101 2.38 -5.36 5.05
C GLY A 101 1.20 -6.27 4.83
N HIS A 102 0.17 -5.69 4.21
CA HIS A 102 -1.07 -6.37 3.85
C HIS A 102 -1.12 -6.64 2.35
N SER A 103 -1.53 -7.85 1.98
CA SER A 103 -1.76 -8.26 0.58
C SER A 103 -0.53 -7.97 -0.30
N LEU A 104 -0.62 -7.08 -1.31
CA LEU A 104 0.50 -6.64 -2.15
C LEU A 104 1.68 -6.11 -1.31
N GLY A 105 1.41 -5.31 -0.29
CA GLY A 105 2.43 -4.78 0.61
C GLY A 105 3.13 -5.87 1.42
N GLY A 106 2.39 -6.91 1.83
CA GLY A 106 2.96 -8.10 2.46
C GLY A 106 3.89 -8.85 1.51
N THR A 107 3.49 -9.00 0.24
CA THR A 107 4.34 -9.63 -0.79
C THR A 107 5.59 -8.80 -1.07
N ALA A 108 5.48 -7.47 -1.16
CA ALA A 108 6.65 -6.60 -1.34
C ALA A 108 7.63 -6.74 -0.17
N SER A 109 7.15 -6.73 1.08
CA SER A 109 7.97 -6.94 2.29
C SER A 109 8.65 -8.31 2.28
N TRP A 110 7.95 -9.36 1.87
CA TRP A 110 8.52 -10.69 1.72
C TRP A 110 9.61 -10.76 0.65
N LEU A 111 9.40 -10.12 -0.51
CA LEU A 111 10.40 -10.04 -1.58
C LEU A 111 11.65 -9.27 -1.14
N VAL A 112 11.52 -8.25 -0.29
CA VAL A 112 12.70 -7.59 0.33
C VAL A 112 13.44 -8.57 1.21
N ALA A 113 12.75 -9.30 2.10
CA ALA A 113 13.40 -10.27 2.99
C ALA A 113 14.16 -11.37 2.24
N LEU A 114 13.67 -11.76 1.05
CA LEU A 114 14.38 -12.74 0.19
C LEU A 114 15.59 -12.17 -0.52
N SER A 115 15.57 -10.90 -0.93
CA SER A 115 16.63 -10.29 -1.74
C SER A 115 17.64 -9.48 -0.94
N ARG A 116 17.24 -8.93 0.21
CA ARG A 116 18.05 -8.09 1.10
C ARG A 116 17.75 -8.44 2.57
N PRO A 117 18.10 -9.68 2.99
CA PRO A 117 17.89 -10.10 4.39
C PRO A 117 18.64 -9.23 5.40
N ASP A 118 19.71 -8.56 4.98
CA ASP A 118 20.48 -7.61 5.77
C ASP A 118 19.66 -6.38 6.22
N LEU A 119 18.61 -6.02 5.50
CA LEU A 119 17.72 -4.90 5.83
C LEU A 119 16.53 -5.30 6.72
N VAL A 120 16.35 -6.60 7.01
CA VAL A 120 15.15 -7.12 7.66
C VAL A 120 15.47 -7.77 9.00
N GLU A 121 15.03 -7.13 10.10
CA GLU A 121 15.14 -7.72 11.44
C GLU A 121 14.07 -8.81 11.67
N LYS A 122 12.83 -8.51 11.28
CA LYS A 122 11.66 -9.42 11.37
C LYS A 122 10.69 -9.15 10.25
N LEU A 123 9.86 -10.17 9.94
CA LEU A 123 8.83 -10.09 8.92
C LEU A 123 7.47 -10.47 9.50
N VAL A 124 6.48 -9.58 9.35
CA VAL A 124 5.09 -9.79 9.80
C VAL A 124 4.15 -9.61 8.61
N LEU A 125 3.62 -10.71 8.10
CA LEU A 125 2.79 -10.71 6.89
C LEU A 125 1.30 -10.81 7.24
N VAL A 126 0.50 -9.89 6.69
CA VAL A 126 -0.95 -9.87 6.83
C VAL A 126 -1.56 -10.24 5.47
N ASP A 127 -2.06 -11.47 5.36
CA ASP A 127 -2.69 -12.02 4.14
C ASP A 127 -1.92 -11.70 2.84
N PRO A 128 -0.62 -12.06 2.75
CA PRO A 128 0.21 -11.76 1.59
C PRO A 128 -0.27 -12.54 0.36
N VAL A 129 -0.11 -11.97 -0.83
CA VAL A 129 -0.42 -12.68 -2.08
C VAL A 129 0.75 -13.58 -2.45
N ILE A 130 0.65 -14.86 -2.15
CA ILE A 130 1.62 -15.89 -2.53
C ILE A 130 0.95 -16.80 -3.57
N LEU A 131 1.38 -16.66 -4.81
CA LEU A 131 0.82 -17.46 -5.90
C LEU A 131 1.59 -18.78 -6.07
N PRO A 132 0.90 -19.92 -6.24
CA PRO A 132 1.53 -21.16 -6.66
C PRO A 132 2.29 -21.00 -7.98
N LEU A 133 3.43 -21.67 -8.14
CA LEU A 133 4.31 -21.56 -9.31
C LEU A 133 3.59 -21.74 -10.67
N ARG A 134 2.56 -22.61 -10.72
CA ARG A 134 1.74 -22.82 -11.93
C ARG A 134 1.05 -21.55 -12.43
N TYR A 135 0.59 -20.68 -11.49
CA TYR A 135 -0.04 -19.39 -11.86
C TYR A 135 1.02 -18.37 -12.30
N ILE A 136 2.20 -18.37 -11.64
CA ILE A 136 3.32 -17.53 -12.02
C ILE A 136 3.78 -17.91 -13.44
N PHE A 137 3.94 -19.20 -13.72
CA PHE A 137 4.33 -19.69 -15.02
C PHE A 137 3.27 -19.37 -16.10
N GLY A 138 1.99 -19.58 -15.80
CA GLY A 138 0.89 -19.19 -16.68
C GLY A 138 0.90 -17.69 -17.00
N TYR A 139 1.08 -16.85 -16.00
CA TYR A 139 1.20 -15.40 -16.18
C TYR A 139 2.38 -15.03 -17.07
N TYR A 140 3.53 -15.69 -16.90
CA TYR A 140 4.71 -15.51 -17.75
C TYR A 140 4.43 -15.83 -19.22
N LEU A 141 3.77 -16.97 -19.50
CA LEU A 141 3.38 -17.36 -20.86
C LEU A 141 2.42 -16.33 -21.51
N PHE A 142 1.40 -15.89 -20.78
CA PHE A 142 0.47 -14.86 -21.28
C PHE A 142 1.15 -13.50 -21.47
N ASN A 143 2.16 -13.20 -20.67
CA ASN A 143 2.91 -11.96 -20.80
C ASN A 143 3.83 -11.96 -22.05
N LEU A 144 4.32 -13.10 -22.51
CA LEU A 144 5.03 -13.23 -23.77
C LEU A 144 4.18 -12.76 -24.98
N PHE A 145 2.87 -12.95 -24.89
CA PHE A 145 1.91 -12.53 -25.93
C PHE A 145 1.25 -11.18 -25.63
N ASN A 146 1.69 -10.48 -24.59
CA ASN A 146 1.15 -9.20 -24.14
C ASN A 146 -0.35 -9.20 -23.76
N ILE A 147 -0.92 -10.37 -23.43
CA ILE A 147 -2.35 -10.57 -23.11
C ILE A 147 -2.61 -10.80 -21.61
N ALA A 148 -1.57 -10.83 -20.78
CA ALA A 148 -1.70 -11.05 -19.34
C ALA A 148 -2.62 -10.04 -18.65
N HIS A 149 -2.65 -8.79 -19.11
CA HIS A 149 -3.52 -7.72 -18.60
C HIS A 149 -5.01 -7.97 -18.88
N LEU A 150 -5.35 -8.71 -19.95
CA LEU A 150 -6.75 -9.03 -20.32
C LEU A 150 -7.34 -10.15 -19.45
N ILE A 151 -6.49 -10.97 -18.84
CA ILE A 151 -6.90 -12.20 -18.13
C ILE A 151 -6.95 -11.96 -16.61
N SER A 152 -6.41 -10.85 -16.12
CA SER A 152 -6.41 -10.54 -14.69
C SER A 152 -7.83 -10.16 -14.19
N PRO A 153 -8.50 -11.01 -13.37
CA PRO A 153 -9.80 -10.66 -12.80
C PRO A 153 -9.74 -9.40 -11.93
N LEU A 154 -8.58 -9.13 -11.31
CA LEU A 154 -8.35 -7.97 -10.46
C LEU A 154 -8.34 -6.67 -11.28
N ALA A 155 -7.71 -6.67 -12.45
CA ALA A 155 -7.70 -5.51 -13.35
C ALA A 155 -9.11 -5.23 -13.89
N LYS A 156 -9.87 -6.27 -14.27
CA LYS A 156 -11.24 -6.15 -14.76
C LYS A 156 -12.18 -5.59 -13.69
N ASN A 157 -12.10 -6.08 -12.46
CA ASN A 157 -12.90 -5.59 -11.34
C ASN A 157 -12.55 -4.15 -10.95
N ALA A 158 -11.30 -3.73 -11.08
CA ALA A 158 -10.88 -2.35 -10.84
C ALA A 158 -11.49 -1.36 -11.84
N LEU A 159 -11.62 -1.75 -13.11
CA LEU A 159 -12.21 -0.92 -14.17
C LEU A 159 -13.72 -0.71 -14.01
N ILE A 160 -14.45 -1.66 -13.40
CA ILE A 160 -15.92 -1.61 -13.25
C ILE A 160 -16.30 -0.97 -11.91
N ARG A 161 -15.35 -0.75 -11.03
CA ARG A 161 -15.59 -0.21 -9.70
C ARG A 161 -16.13 1.22 -9.79
N ARG A 162 -17.23 1.49 -9.05
CA ARG A 162 -17.69 2.87 -8.87
C ARG A 162 -16.53 3.71 -8.34
N ASN A 163 -16.24 4.81 -9.00
CA ASN A 163 -15.18 5.72 -8.67
C ASN A 163 -15.66 7.18 -8.75
N GLY A 164 -16.64 7.51 -7.90
CA GLY A 164 -17.13 8.88 -7.79
C GLY A 164 -18.24 8.99 -6.75
N TRP A 165 -18.06 9.92 -5.81
CA TRP A 165 -19.01 10.26 -4.74
C TRP A 165 -19.04 11.77 -4.58
N LYS A 166 -20.20 12.32 -4.15
CA LYS A 166 -20.35 13.74 -3.89
C LYS A 166 -19.79 14.13 -2.51
N THR A 167 -19.94 13.25 -1.53
CA THR A 167 -19.47 13.48 -0.16
C THR A 167 -18.76 12.24 0.40
N LYS A 168 -17.99 12.42 1.47
CA LYS A 168 -17.35 11.33 2.19
C LYS A 168 -18.35 10.41 2.88
N GLU A 169 -19.45 10.95 3.34
CA GLU A 169 -20.54 10.19 3.97
C GLU A 169 -21.17 9.23 2.95
N GLU A 170 -21.47 9.71 1.73
CA GLU A 170 -21.95 8.85 0.64
C GLU A 170 -20.97 7.71 0.31
N ALA A 171 -19.68 8.02 0.28
CA ALA A 171 -18.64 7.01 0.06
C ALA A 171 -18.57 6.02 1.24
N TYR A 172 -18.65 6.49 2.47
CA TYR A 172 -18.64 5.65 3.66
C TYR A 172 -19.80 4.66 3.64
N ASP A 173 -21.02 5.11 3.40
CA ASP A 173 -22.21 4.26 3.34
C ASP A 173 -22.10 3.24 2.21
N TYR A 174 -21.59 3.65 1.06
CA TYR A 174 -21.34 2.75 -0.06
C TYR A 174 -20.36 1.62 0.31
N PHE A 175 -19.23 1.95 0.96
CA PHE A 175 -18.24 0.94 1.34
C PHE A 175 -18.70 0.09 2.53
N ALA A 176 -19.43 0.66 3.49
CA ALA A 176 -20.02 -0.08 4.61
C ALA A 176 -20.95 -1.21 4.14
N GLY A 177 -21.65 -1.01 3.02
CA GLY A 177 -22.49 -2.03 2.38
C GLY A 177 -21.74 -3.09 1.59
N LYS A 178 -20.40 -3.00 1.45
CA LYS A 178 -19.63 -4.00 0.68
C LYS A 178 -19.13 -5.15 1.56
N LYS A 179 -19.24 -6.37 1.03
CA LYS A 179 -18.76 -7.59 1.72
C LYS A 179 -17.30 -7.48 2.18
N LEU A 180 -16.45 -6.80 1.41
CA LEU A 180 -15.04 -6.59 1.75
C LEU A 180 -14.86 -5.86 3.09
N PHE A 181 -15.75 -4.92 3.41
CA PHE A 181 -15.68 -4.11 4.62
C PHE A 181 -16.60 -4.61 5.75
N SER A 182 -17.34 -5.72 5.57
CA SER A 182 -18.34 -6.21 6.54
C SER A 182 -17.75 -6.58 7.91
N LYS A 183 -16.45 -6.88 7.98
CA LYS A 183 -15.72 -7.22 9.20
C LYS A 183 -14.71 -6.15 9.63
N VAL A 184 -14.66 -5.03 8.92
CA VAL A 184 -13.76 -3.91 9.22
C VAL A 184 -14.42 -3.01 10.25
N SER A 185 -13.65 -2.53 11.23
CA SER A 185 -14.18 -1.58 12.23
C SER A 185 -14.63 -0.27 11.57
N LYS A 186 -15.57 0.43 12.20
CA LYS A 186 -16.02 1.75 11.73
C LYS A 186 -14.88 2.76 11.61
N GLU A 187 -13.94 2.70 12.54
CA GLU A 187 -12.75 3.55 12.56
C GLU A 187 -11.85 3.28 11.35
N ALA A 188 -11.51 2.02 11.07
CA ALA A 188 -10.68 1.66 9.92
C ALA A 188 -11.37 1.96 8.58
N LEU A 189 -12.71 1.81 8.50
CA LEU A 189 -13.47 2.24 7.33
C LEU A 189 -13.46 3.76 7.17
N SER A 190 -13.55 4.51 8.26
CA SER A 190 -13.43 5.97 8.25
C SER A 190 -12.04 6.40 7.77
N ASP A 191 -10.97 5.75 8.23
CA ASP A 191 -9.60 5.99 7.75
C ASP A 191 -9.48 5.74 6.24
N TYR A 192 -10.06 4.64 5.75
CA TYR A 192 -10.07 4.32 4.32
C TYR A 192 -10.75 5.42 3.48
N VAL A 193 -11.91 5.89 3.92
CA VAL A 193 -12.65 6.95 3.21
C VAL A 193 -11.94 8.30 3.32
N ASN A 194 -11.48 8.66 4.52
CA ASN A 194 -10.90 9.98 4.77
C ASN A 194 -9.56 10.20 4.06
N HIS A 195 -8.76 9.15 3.94
CA HIS A 195 -7.42 9.23 3.37
C HIS A 195 -7.32 8.67 1.94
N GLY A 196 -8.27 7.81 1.54
CA GLY A 196 -8.29 7.23 0.19
C GLY A 196 -8.90 8.15 -0.86
N LEU A 197 -9.85 8.98 -0.48
CA LEU A 197 -10.59 9.81 -1.43
C LEU A 197 -9.93 11.16 -1.68
N LYS A 198 -9.86 11.56 -2.96
CA LYS A 198 -9.36 12.86 -3.42
C LYS A 198 -10.36 13.53 -4.34
N HIS A 199 -10.38 14.86 -4.35
CA HIS A 199 -11.18 15.61 -5.32
C HIS A 199 -10.57 15.49 -6.71
N ASN A 200 -11.38 15.11 -7.70
CA ASN A 200 -11.00 15.18 -9.10
C ASN A 200 -11.26 16.59 -9.67
N LYS A 201 -10.92 16.80 -10.96
CA LYS A 201 -11.12 18.08 -11.65
C LYS A 201 -12.59 18.58 -11.68
N SER A 202 -13.56 17.68 -11.54
CA SER A 202 -14.99 17.98 -11.49
C SER A 202 -15.52 18.10 -10.06
N ASN A 203 -14.65 18.25 -9.07
CA ASN A 203 -14.96 18.35 -7.64
C ASN A 203 -15.71 17.15 -7.04
N ASN A 204 -15.70 16.00 -7.71
CA ASN A 204 -16.19 14.74 -7.15
C ASN A 204 -15.05 14.04 -6.40
N LEU A 205 -15.40 13.32 -5.32
CA LEU A 205 -14.46 12.48 -4.59
C LEU A 205 -14.22 11.18 -5.36
N THR A 206 -12.94 10.82 -5.58
CA THR A 206 -12.50 9.59 -6.26
C THR A 206 -11.41 8.90 -5.44
N LEU A 207 -11.26 7.59 -5.64
CA LEU A 207 -10.15 6.83 -5.08
C LEU A 207 -8.87 7.04 -5.87
#